data_91234e7b29f18264e9d52af11c754be3
#
_entry.id   91234e7b29f18264e9d52af11c754be3
#
_cell.length_a   1.000
_cell.length_b   1.000
_cell.length_c   1.000
_cell.angle_alpha   90.00
_cell.angle_beta   90.00
_cell.angle_gamma   90.00
#
_symmetry.space_group_name_H-M   'P 1'
#
loop_
_entity.id
_entity.type
_entity.pdbx_description
1 polymer ?
#
loop_
_entity_poly.entity_id
_entity_poly.type
_entity_poly.pdbx_seq_one_letter_code
_entity_poly.pdbx_strand_id
1 'polypeptide(L)'
;SYVSFFKRNKYKHNNQVKIMKVKELLMSLAIAIMAALFIGLFFDAVYSAPEYEDFCGLDGPRAFKDRFEVPPETCENVYFVSEEEIAQCNSEEGDPTFDYDENGCQVYSDCNYCSKEYSNAQEEYNRNLFFIISPIGIILILIGLFYSFEVAASGFMFGGILLLIYSTGRYFSDMSKFMRVFVVFI
;
A
#
# COMPACT_ATOMS: atom_id res chain seq x y z
N SER A 1 1.77 -26.70 -57.34
CA SER A 1 2.43 -25.41 -57.04
C SER A 1 1.46 -24.31 -56.52
N TYR A 2 0.20 -24.29 -56.98
CA TYR A 2 -0.81 -23.30 -56.58
C TYR A 2 -1.27 -23.45 -55.11
N VAL A 3 -1.38 -24.67 -54.60
CA VAL A 3 -1.83 -24.94 -53.22
C VAL A 3 -0.81 -24.44 -52.16
N SER A 4 0.47 -24.50 -52.47
CA SER A 4 1.53 -24.03 -51.54
C SER A 4 1.59 -22.51 -51.45
N PHE A 5 1.24 -21.80 -52.55
CA PHE A 5 1.19 -20.33 -52.58
C PHE A 5 0.02 -19.79 -51.75
N PHE A 6 -1.18 -20.42 -51.89
CA PHE A 6 -2.38 -20.05 -51.12
C PHE A 6 -2.20 -20.30 -49.61
N LYS A 7 -1.56 -21.43 -49.24
CA LYS A 7 -1.30 -21.78 -47.85
C LYS A 7 -0.31 -20.79 -47.20
N ARG A 8 0.71 -20.35 -47.96
CA ARG A 8 1.72 -19.37 -47.51
C ARG A 8 1.11 -17.96 -47.31
N ASN A 9 0.21 -17.54 -48.19
CA ASN A 9 -0.47 -16.25 -48.12
C ASN A 9 -1.45 -16.18 -46.93
N LYS A 10 -2.18 -17.25 -46.68
CA LYS A 10 -3.08 -17.35 -45.51
C LYS A 10 -2.31 -17.33 -44.18
N TYR A 11 -1.16 -17.97 -44.11
CA TYR A 11 -0.28 -17.97 -42.93
C TYR A 11 0.32 -16.58 -42.67
N LYS A 12 0.75 -15.88 -43.72
CA LYS A 12 1.29 -14.52 -43.64
C LYS A 12 0.21 -13.50 -43.19
N HIS A 13 -1.02 -13.65 -43.68
CA HIS A 13 -2.16 -12.81 -43.29
C HIS A 13 -2.54 -13.04 -41.81
N ASN A 14 -2.61 -14.29 -41.35
CA ASN A 14 -2.92 -14.61 -39.96
C ASN A 14 -1.82 -14.07 -38.99
N ASN A 15 -0.55 -14.14 -39.37
CA ASN A 15 0.54 -13.60 -38.57
C ASN A 15 0.48 -12.07 -38.50
N GLN A 16 0.13 -11.39 -39.58
CA GLN A 16 0.01 -9.90 -39.57
C GLN A 16 -1.15 -9.45 -38.69
N VAL A 17 -2.31 -10.12 -38.73
CA VAL A 17 -3.45 -9.84 -37.83
C VAL A 17 -3.09 -10.07 -36.36
N LYS A 18 -2.35 -11.15 -36.10
CA LYS A 18 -1.88 -11.45 -34.72
C LYS A 18 -0.91 -10.40 -34.19
N ILE A 19 0.02 -9.92 -35.02
CA ILE A 19 0.99 -8.88 -34.66
C ILE A 19 0.31 -7.53 -34.42
N MET A 20 -0.71 -7.16 -35.23
CA MET A 20 -1.49 -5.93 -35.02
C MET A 20 -2.21 -5.96 -33.67
N LYS A 21 -2.89 -7.06 -33.33
CA LYS A 21 -3.58 -7.22 -32.04
C LYS A 21 -2.62 -7.14 -30.84
N VAL A 22 -1.41 -7.67 -30.97
CA VAL A 22 -0.40 -7.58 -29.90
C VAL A 22 0.09 -6.13 -29.71
N LYS A 23 0.28 -5.38 -30.81
CA LYS A 23 0.66 -3.95 -30.73
C LYS A 23 -0.43 -3.12 -30.05
N GLU A 24 -1.69 -3.33 -30.40
CA GLU A 24 -2.84 -2.64 -29.80
C GLU A 24 -2.93 -2.95 -28.31
N LEU A 25 -2.75 -4.21 -27.92
CA LEU A 25 -2.72 -4.61 -26.51
C LEU A 25 -1.59 -3.94 -25.74
N LEU A 26 -0.37 -3.91 -26.28
CA LEU A 26 0.78 -3.25 -25.65
C LEU A 26 0.59 -1.74 -25.51
N MET A 27 -0.01 -1.08 -26.53
CA MET A 27 -0.33 0.33 -26.45
C MET A 27 -1.39 0.62 -25.39
N SER A 28 -2.44 -0.19 -25.31
CA SER A 28 -3.47 -0.07 -24.27
C SER A 28 -2.89 -0.24 -22.87
N LEU A 29 -2.01 -1.22 -22.69
CA LEU A 29 -1.34 -1.48 -21.42
C LEU A 29 -0.43 -0.31 -21.03
N ALA A 30 0.32 0.25 -21.98
CA ALA A 30 1.16 1.42 -21.74
C ALA A 30 0.34 2.64 -21.29
N ILE A 31 -0.79 2.91 -21.96
CA ILE A 31 -1.72 3.98 -21.57
C ILE A 31 -2.27 3.75 -20.16
N ALA A 32 -2.68 2.52 -19.86
CA ALA A 32 -3.20 2.16 -18.55
C ALA A 32 -2.20 2.40 -17.43
N ILE A 33 -0.96 1.95 -17.61
CA ILE A 33 0.12 2.13 -16.63
C ILE A 33 0.42 3.62 -16.44
N MET A 34 0.57 4.38 -17.53
CA MET A 34 0.85 5.82 -17.46
C MET A 34 -0.29 6.58 -16.76
N ALA A 35 -1.54 6.26 -17.05
CA ALA A 35 -2.69 6.89 -16.41
C ALA A 35 -2.73 6.56 -14.91
N ALA A 36 -2.51 5.29 -14.52
CA ALA A 36 -2.50 4.87 -13.13
C ALA A 36 -1.35 5.52 -12.34
N LEU A 37 -0.15 5.57 -12.91
CA LEU A 37 1.00 6.25 -12.31
C LEU A 37 0.75 7.75 -12.16
N PHE A 38 0.23 8.41 -13.19
CA PHE A 38 -0.07 9.84 -13.13
C PHE A 38 -1.06 10.17 -12.01
N ILE A 39 -2.16 9.41 -11.92
CA ILE A 39 -3.17 9.61 -10.88
C ILE A 39 -2.59 9.29 -9.50
N GLY A 40 -1.84 8.18 -9.35
CA GLY A 40 -1.20 7.82 -8.08
C GLY A 40 -0.23 8.90 -7.58
N LEU A 41 0.68 9.37 -8.42
CA LEU A 41 1.63 10.43 -8.09
C LEU A 41 0.95 11.78 -7.86
N PHE A 42 -0.11 12.10 -8.61
CA PHE A 42 -0.88 13.31 -8.39
C PHE A 42 -1.50 13.35 -6.99
N PHE A 43 -2.12 12.24 -6.56
CA PHE A 43 -2.70 12.16 -5.21
C PHE A 43 -1.64 12.14 -4.13
N ASP A 44 -0.50 11.50 -4.34
CA ASP A 44 0.63 11.53 -3.42
C ASP A 44 1.19 12.96 -3.22
N ALA A 45 1.21 13.76 -4.30
CA ALA A 45 1.67 15.14 -4.25
C ALA A 45 0.66 16.11 -3.61
N VAL A 46 -0.65 15.86 -3.76
CA VAL A 46 -1.72 16.75 -3.26
C VAL A 46 -2.16 16.37 -1.85
N TYR A 47 -2.13 15.09 -1.54
CA TYR A 47 -2.55 14.54 -0.25
C TYR A 47 -1.39 13.74 0.35
N SER A 48 -0.54 14.44 1.12
CA SER A 48 0.67 13.86 1.71
C SER A 48 0.33 12.75 2.71
N ALA A 49 1.04 11.63 2.60
CA ALA A 49 0.94 10.57 3.59
C ALA A 49 1.51 11.05 4.95
N PRO A 50 0.95 10.61 6.07
CA PRO A 50 1.54 10.90 7.38
C PRO A 50 2.95 10.29 7.46
N GLU A 51 3.91 11.06 7.97
CA GLU A 51 5.27 10.60 8.17
C GLU A 51 5.45 10.12 9.61
N TYR A 52 6.21 9.04 9.79
CA TYR A 52 6.45 8.47 11.12
C TYR A 52 7.15 9.46 12.06
N GLU A 53 8.04 10.29 11.50
CA GLU A 53 8.81 11.28 12.25
C GLU A 53 7.95 12.40 12.84
N ASP A 54 6.79 12.69 12.24
CA ASP A 54 5.84 13.69 12.75
C ASP A 54 5.19 13.26 14.07
N PHE A 55 5.07 11.96 14.31
CA PHE A 55 4.43 11.38 15.49
C PHE A 55 5.44 10.93 16.53
N CYS A 56 6.53 10.29 16.09
CA CYS A 56 7.48 9.63 16.99
C CYS A 56 8.81 10.40 17.15
N GLY A 57 9.02 11.50 16.41
CA GLY A 57 10.28 12.23 16.42
C GLY A 57 11.49 11.39 15.98
N LEU A 58 12.68 11.96 16.05
CA LEU A 58 13.94 11.26 15.76
C LEU A 58 14.33 10.27 16.88
N ASP A 59 13.78 10.45 18.08
CA ASP A 59 14.04 9.64 19.27
C ASP A 59 12.99 8.53 19.50
N GLY A 60 12.20 8.20 18.48
CA GLY A 60 11.20 7.14 18.56
C GLY A 60 11.78 5.77 18.90
N PRO A 61 10.92 4.74 19.16
CA PRO A 61 11.32 3.41 19.65
C PRO A 61 12.42 2.71 18.85
N ARG A 62 12.72 3.19 17.63
CA ARG A 62 13.81 2.67 16.78
C ARG A 62 15.21 3.10 17.23
N ALA A 63 15.34 4.23 17.95
CA ALA A 63 16.63 4.70 18.46
C ALA A 63 17.18 3.79 19.57
N PHE A 64 16.33 2.94 20.14
CA PHE A 64 16.68 2.04 21.23
C PHE A 64 17.47 0.79 20.81
N LYS A 65 17.51 0.47 19.51
CA LYS A 65 18.13 -0.77 19.00
C LYS A 65 19.65 -0.79 19.07
N ASP A 66 20.28 0.38 19.21
CA ASP A 66 21.75 0.51 19.13
C ASP A 66 22.45 0.61 20.49
N ARG A 67 21.71 0.50 21.61
CA ARG A 67 22.26 0.67 22.96
C ARG A 67 22.09 -0.54 23.87
N PHE A 68 22.04 -1.76 23.32
CA PHE A 68 22.14 -2.97 24.15
C PHE A 68 23.61 -3.19 24.55
N GLU A 69 24.09 -2.44 25.51
CA GLU A 69 25.18 -2.90 26.34
C GLU A 69 24.62 -3.96 27.31
N VAL A 70 25.34 -5.06 27.46
CA VAL A 70 24.99 -6.18 28.34
C VAL A 70 24.62 -5.63 29.73
N PRO A 71 23.41 -5.93 30.28
CA PRO A 71 23.04 -5.43 31.58
C PRO A 71 24.06 -5.90 32.63
N PRO A 72 24.50 -5.02 33.54
CA PRO A 72 25.44 -5.41 34.59
C PRO A 72 24.84 -6.54 35.45
N GLU A 73 25.66 -7.52 35.83
CA GLU A 73 25.27 -8.71 36.61
C GLU A 73 24.55 -8.40 37.95
N THR A 74 24.45 -7.11 38.32
CA THR A 74 23.87 -6.62 39.57
C THR A 74 22.38 -6.27 39.47
N CYS A 75 21.74 -6.40 38.29
CA CYS A 75 20.35 -5.99 38.08
C CYS A 75 19.33 -7.13 38.30
N GLU A 76 19.54 -8.01 39.29
CA GLU A 76 18.77 -9.23 39.51
C GLU A 76 17.26 -9.04 39.78
N ASN A 77 16.75 -7.83 40.06
CA ASN A 77 15.38 -7.61 40.51
C ASN A 77 14.58 -6.54 39.72
N VAL A 78 15.12 -5.98 38.68
CA VAL A 78 14.47 -4.84 37.99
C VAL A 78 13.31 -5.25 37.09
N TYR A 79 13.29 -6.50 36.62
CA TYR A 79 12.20 -7.00 35.77
C TYR A 79 10.87 -7.23 36.49
N PHE A 80 10.87 -7.35 37.84
CA PHE A 80 9.64 -7.73 38.56
C PHE A 80 8.69 -6.56 38.85
N VAL A 81 9.16 -5.33 38.83
CA VAL A 81 8.34 -4.17 39.26
C VAL A 81 7.42 -3.65 38.15
N SER A 82 7.68 -3.99 36.90
CA SER A 82 6.99 -3.37 35.75
C SER A 82 6.23 -4.34 34.82
N GLU A 83 6.13 -5.64 35.16
CA GLU A 83 5.40 -6.58 34.28
C GLU A 83 3.95 -6.18 34.08
N GLU A 84 3.29 -5.68 35.12
CA GLU A 84 1.89 -5.26 35.05
C GLU A 84 1.73 -3.97 34.24
N GLU A 85 2.64 -3.00 34.40
CA GLU A 85 2.66 -1.74 33.64
C GLU A 85 3.01 -1.98 32.18
N ILE A 86 3.98 -2.86 31.88
CA ILE A 86 4.32 -3.29 30.52
C ILE A 86 3.14 -4.01 29.88
N ALA A 87 2.48 -4.93 30.62
CA ALA A 87 1.32 -5.65 30.11
C ALA A 87 0.15 -4.68 29.83
N GLN A 88 -0.06 -3.69 30.68
CA GLN A 88 -1.05 -2.65 30.46
C GLN A 88 -0.71 -1.81 29.22
N CYS A 89 0.51 -1.33 29.08
CA CYS A 89 0.97 -0.57 27.91
C CYS A 89 0.76 -1.35 26.61
N ASN A 90 1.13 -2.63 26.60
CA ASN A 90 0.92 -3.50 25.44
C ASN A 90 -0.58 -3.74 25.16
N SER A 91 -1.41 -3.83 26.19
CA SER A 91 -2.87 -4.01 26.02
C SER A 91 -3.54 -2.78 25.40
N GLU A 92 -2.95 -1.62 25.58
CA GLU A 92 -3.38 -0.33 25.03
C GLU A 92 -2.73 -0.04 23.68
N GLU A 93 -1.97 -1.00 23.12
CA GLU A 93 -1.22 -0.87 21.85
C GLU A 93 -0.14 0.23 21.91
N GLY A 94 0.45 0.45 23.09
CA GLY A 94 1.58 1.34 23.28
C GLY A 94 2.91 0.59 23.22
N ASP A 95 3.99 1.33 23.01
CA ASP A 95 5.37 0.84 23.03
C ASP A 95 5.99 1.19 24.38
N PRO A 96 6.33 0.21 25.26
CA PRO A 96 6.97 0.50 26.55
C PRO A 96 8.36 1.09 26.32
N THR A 97 8.64 2.22 26.98
CA THR A 97 9.96 2.86 26.98
C THR A 97 10.69 2.60 28.29
N PHE A 98 12.01 2.53 28.21
CA PHE A 98 12.87 2.18 29.32
C PHE A 98 13.97 3.22 29.48
N ASP A 99 14.28 3.58 30.72
CA ASP A 99 15.41 4.41 31.09
C ASP A 99 16.42 3.62 31.93
N TYR A 100 17.56 4.22 32.24
CA TYR A 100 18.56 3.63 33.10
C TYR A 100 18.55 4.35 34.46
N ASP A 101 18.52 3.57 35.55
CA ASP A 101 18.68 4.10 36.90
C ASP A 101 20.13 4.51 37.18
N GLU A 102 20.40 5.04 38.40
CA GLU A 102 21.74 5.46 38.85
C GLU A 102 22.76 4.30 38.87
N ASN A 103 22.30 3.07 38.90
CA ASN A 103 23.12 1.83 38.87
C ASN A 103 23.34 1.31 37.45
N GLY A 104 22.75 1.95 36.43
CA GLY A 104 22.81 1.51 35.06
C GLY A 104 21.85 0.36 34.75
N CYS A 105 20.87 0.07 35.59
CA CYS A 105 19.85 -0.93 35.36
C CYS A 105 18.69 -0.33 34.58
N GLN A 106 18.18 -1.12 33.62
CA GLN A 106 17.05 -0.72 32.79
C GLN A 106 15.74 -0.79 33.58
N VAL A 107 15.05 0.35 33.70
CA VAL A 107 13.76 0.48 34.40
C VAL A 107 12.69 0.96 33.42
N TYR A 108 11.45 0.51 33.59
CA TYR A 108 10.32 1.03 32.83
C TYR A 108 10.15 2.52 33.14
N SER A 109 10.05 3.34 32.10
CA SER A 109 9.93 4.79 32.21
C SER A 109 8.51 5.25 31.92
N ASP A 110 8.01 4.95 30.71
CA ASP A 110 6.70 5.42 30.24
C ASP A 110 6.16 4.52 29.12
N CYS A 111 4.89 4.72 28.77
CA CYS A 111 4.25 4.08 27.63
C CYS A 111 4.14 5.09 26.48
N ASN A 112 4.78 4.79 25.37
CA ASN A 112 4.77 5.64 24.20
C ASN A 112 3.69 5.19 23.21
N TYR A 113 2.77 6.06 22.86
CA TYR A 113 1.66 5.80 21.94
C TYR A 113 1.91 6.33 20.53
N CYS A 114 3.10 6.83 20.22
CA CYS A 114 3.38 7.45 18.92
C CYS A 114 3.16 6.50 17.72
N SER A 115 3.54 5.22 17.87
CA SER A 115 3.32 4.21 16.85
C SER A 115 1.82 3.96 16.59
N LYS A 116 1.01 3.99 17.65
CA LYS A 116 -0.46 3.87 17.56
C LYS A 116 -1.08 5.08 16.88
N GLU A 117 -0.65 6.28 17.27
CA GLU A 117 -1.14 7.53 16.66
C GLU A 117 -0.79 7.58 15.17
N TYR A 118 0.44 7.23 14.81
CA TYR A 118 0.86 7.10 13.42
C TYR A 118 0.03 6.07 12.65
N SER A 119 -0.20 4.88 13.24
CA SER A 119 -1.01 3.82 12.63
C SER A 119 -2.44 4.28 12.38
N ASN A 120 -3.07 4.97 13.35
CA ASN A 120 -4.41 5.52 13.20
C ASN A 120 -4.48 6.60 12.12
N ALA A 121 -3.50 7.50 12.07
CA ALA A 121 -3.40 8.52 11.03
C ALA A 121 -3.23 7.90 9.62
N GLN A 122 -2.43 6.82 9.53
CA GLN A 122 -2.23 6.10 8.28
C GLN A 122 -3.49 5.34 7.84
N GLU A 123 -4.23 4.75 8.78
CA GLU A 123 -5.54 4.12 8.49
C GLU A 123 -6.54 5.14 7.93
N GLU A 124 -6.63 6.30 8.58
CA GLU A 124 -7.51 7.38 8.11
C GLU A 124 -7.11 7.90 6.72
N TYR A 125 -5.80 8.08 6.49
CA TYR A 125 -5.27 8.44 5.19
C TYR A 125 -5.62 7.41 4.11
N ASN A 126 -5.37 6.13 4.36
CA ASN A 126 -5.66 5.04 3.42
C ASN A 126 -7.16 4.93 3.12
N ARG A 127 -8.01 5.11 4.14
CA ARG A 127 -9.46 5.13 4.00
C ARG A 127 -9.93 6.27 3.09
N ASN A 128 -9.46 7.49 3.35
CA ASN A 128 -9.82 8.65 2.57
C ASN A 128 -9.36 8.51 1.12
N LEU A 129 -8.13 8.04 0.92
CA LEU A 129 -7.56 7.77 -0.42
C LEU A 129 -8.39 6.74 -1.19
N PHE A 130 -8.84 5.66 -0.53
CA PHE A 130 -9.71 4.66 -1.12
C PHE A 130 -11.03 5.27 -1.61
N PHE A 131 -11.69 6.07 -0.78
CA PHE A 131 -12.96 6.70 -1.15
C PHE A 131 -12.84 7.76 -2.25
N ILE A 132 -11.65 8.29 -2.49
CA ILE A 132 -11.39 9.23 -3.59
C ILE A 132 -11.00 8.49 -4.87
N ILE A 133 -10.07 7.54 -4.81
CA ILE A 133 -9.52 6.87 -6.00
C ILE A 133 -10.49 5.84 -6.58
N SER A 134 -11.25 5.11 -5.74
CA SER A 134 -12.17 4.08 -6.22
C SER A 134 -13.26 4.62 -7.19
N PRO A 135 -13.95 5.72 -6.89
CA PRO A 135 -14.89 6.32 -7.84
C PRO A 135 -14.23 6.76 -9.15
N ILE A 136 -12.99 7.30 -9.08
CA ILE A 136 -12.24 7.68 -10.29
C ILE A 136 -11.96 6.45 -11.16
N GLY A 137 -11.53 5.34 -10.55
CA GLY A 137 -11.33 4.07 -11.25
C GLY A 137 -12.60 3.58 -11.95
N ILE A 138 -13.74 3.63 -11.27
CA ILE A 138 -15.05 3.26 -11.84
C ILE A 138 -15.42 4.18 -13.01
N ILE A 139 -15.26 5.49 -12.87
CA ILE A 139 -15.54 6.46 -13.93
C ILE A 139 -14.66 6.19 -15.16
N LEU A 140 -13.37 5.88 -14.98
CA LEU A 140 -12.48 5.52 -16.09
C LEU A 140 -12.94 4.26 -16.83
N ILE A 141 -13.40 3.24 -16.11
CA ILE A 141 -13.97 2.02 -16.72
C ILE A 141 -15.21 2.39 -17.53
N LEU A 142 -16.13 3.19 -16.99
CA LEU A 142 -17.32 3.64 -17.69
C LEU A 142 -16.98 4.45 -18.95
N ILE A 143 -16.03 5.39 -18.85
CA ILE A 143 -15.54 6.13 -20.02
C ILE A 143 -14.99 5.17 -21.06
N GLY A 144 -14.17 4.18 -20.64
CA GLY A 144 -13.63 3.18 -21.55
C GLY A 144 -14.71 2.37 -22.29
N LEU A 145 -15.82 2.06 -21.63
CA LEU A 145 -16.96 1.33 -22.27
C LEU A 145 -17.66 2.14 -23.36
N PHE A 146 -17.73 3.46 -23.23
CA PHE A 146 -18.44 4.34 -24.18
C PHE A 146 -17.52 5.00 -25.20
N TYR A 147 -16.19 4.84 -25.07
CA TYR A 147 -15.25 5.51 -25.95
C TYR A 147 -15.08 4.77 -27.28
N SER A 148 -15.14 5.51 -28.40
CA SER A 148 -15.16 4.92 -29.75
C SER A 148 -13.80 4.42 -30.25
N PHE A 149 -12.68 4.88 -29.69
CA PHE A 149 -11.34 4.45 -30.08
C PHE A 149 -10.89 3.23 -29.30
N GLU A 150 -10.83 2.07 -29.92
CA GLU A 150 -10.58 0.76 -29.31
C GLU A 150 -9.33 0.72 -28.39
N VAL A 151 -8.22 1.31 -28.84
CA VAL A 151 -6.95 1.32 -28.08
C VAL A 151 -7.06 2.19 -26.82
N ALA A 152 -7.65 3.39 -26.94
CA ALA A 152 -7.81 4.29 -25.79
C ALA A 152 -8.90 3.76 -24.84
N ALA A 153 -9.99 3.22 -25.38
CA ALA A 153 -11.06 2.61 -24.60
C ALA A 153 -10.53 1.48 -23.71
N SER A 154 -9.80 0.54 -24.29
CA SER A 154 -9.18 -0.55 -23.52
C SER A 154 -8.13 -0.03 -22.52
N GLY A 155 -7.36 1.01 -22.87
CA GLY A 155 -6.41 1.67 -21.96
C GLY A 155 -7.09 2.26 -20.73
N PHE A 156 -8.22 2.95 -20.88
CA PHE A 156 -9.00 3.49 -19.76
C PHE A 156 -9.62 2.40 -18.90
N MET A 157 -10.15 1.33 -19.51
CA MET A 157 -10.69 0.20 -18.75
C MET A 157 -9.60 -0.46 -17.88
N PHE A 158 -8.45 -0.81 -18.48
CA PHE A 158 -7.34 -1.39 -17.73
C PHE A 158 -6.78 -0.42 -16.67
N GLY A 159 -6.66 0.87 -16.99
CA GLY A 159 -6.23 1.90 -16.05
C GLY A 159 -7.16 2.02 -14.85
N GLY A 160 -8.48 2.00 -15.08
CA GLY A 160 -9.48 2.01 -14.01
C GLY A 160 -9.38 0.76 -13.11
N ILE A 161 -9.18 -0.44 -13.69
CA ILE A 161 -8.98 -1.67 -12.93
C ILE A 161 -7.70 -1.59 -12.08
N LEU A 162 -6.59 -1.09 -12.63
CA LEU A 162 -5.35 -0.93 -11.89
C LEU A 162 -5.50 0.03 -10.71
N LEU A 163 -6.24 1.14 -10.87
CA LEU A 163 -6.55 2.07 -9.78
C LEU A 163 -7.40 1.42 -8.68
N LEU A 164 -8.39 0.61 -9.04
CA LEU A 164 -9.18 -0.14 -8.07
C LEU A 164 -8.33 -1.14 -7.29
N ILE A 165 -7.45 -1.87 -7.95
CA ILE A 165 -6.53 -2.80 -7.30
C ILE A 165 -5.58 -2.04 -6.36
N TYR A 166 -5.03 -0.91 -6.79
CA TYR A 166 -4.13 -0.09 -5.98
C TYR A 166 -4.82 0.45 -4.72
N SER A 167 -5.99 1.10 -4.88
CA SER A 167 -6.73 1.69 -3.76
C SER A 167 -7.22 0.63 -2.77
N THR A 168 -7.71 -0.52 -3.28
CA THR A 168 -8.13 -1.66 -2.46
C THR A 168 -6.97 -2.26 -1.71
N GLY A 169 -5.83 -2.51 -2.38
CA GLY A 169 -4.66 -3.11 -1.75
C GLY A 169 -4.09 -2.26 -0.62
N ARG A 170 -4.16 -0.94 -0.76
CA ARG A 170 -3.67 0.00 0.26
C ARG A 170 -4.55 0.05 1.52
N TYR A 171 -5.87 -0.03 1.35
CA TYR A 171 -6.82 0.02 2.47
C TYR A 171 -7.24 -1.39 2.96
N PHE A 172 -6.79 -2.46 2.28
CA PHE A 172 -7.27 -3.84 2.54
C PHE A 172 -7.00 -4.31 3.98
N SER A 173 -5.87 -3.94 4.57
CA SER A 173 -5.48 -4.32 5.94
C SER A 173 -6.43 -3.73 6.98
N ASP A 174 -6.90 -2.52 6.73
CA ASP A 174 -7.66 -1.70 7.67
C ASP A 174 -9.19 -1.86 7.48
N MET A 175 -9.59 -2.56 6.40
CA MET A 175 -10.99 -2.82 6.10
C MET A 175 -11.66 -3.78 7.08
N SER A 176 -12.89 -3.46 7.48
CA SER A 176 -13.76 -4.42 8.18
C SER A 176 -14.03 -5.67 7.34
N LYS A 177 -14.30 -6.80 8.01
CA LYS A 177 -14.55 -8.10 7.34
C LYS A 177 -15.64 -8.01 6.27
N PHE A 178 -16.69 -7.23 6.50
CA PHE A 178 -17.77 -7.03 5.54
C PHE A 178 -17.34 -6.23 4.32
N MET A 179 -16.55 -5.16 4.51
CA MET A 179 -16.01 -4.34 3.41
C MET A 179 -15.08 -5.14 2.52
N ARG A 180 -14.24 -6.02 3.07
CA ARG A 180 -13.37 -6.91 2.28
C ARG A 180 -14.16 -7.80 1.34
N VAL A 181 -15.24 -8.43 1.85
CA VAL A 181 -16.11 -9.29 1.04
C VAL A 181 -16.80 -8.49 -0.06
N PHE A 182 -17.33 -7.31 0.27
CA PHE A 182 -18.02 -6.45 -0.69
C PHE A 182 -17.11 -5.97 -1.83
N VAL A 183 -15.89 -5.53 -1.50
CA VAL A 183 -14.91 -5.05 -2.50
C VAL A 183 -14.41 -6.18 -3.40
N VAL A 184 -14.26 -7.40 -2.88
CA VAL A 184 -13.84 -8.57 -3.69
C VAL A 184 -14.96 -9.06 -4.59
N PHE A 185 -16.23 -8.80 -4.23
CA PHE A 185 -17.39 -9.24 -5.01
C PHE A 185 -17.73 -8.30 -6.18
N ILE A 186 -17.35 -7.00 -6.12
CA ILE A 186 -17.54 -6.03 -7.21
C ILE A 186 -16.44 -6.17 -8.26
#